data_760d42d6fe1e869196f04f8c3ffa2082
#
_entry.id   760d42d6fe1e869196f04f8c3ffa2082
#
_cell.length_a   1.000
_cell.length_b   1.000
_cell.length_c   1.000
_cell.angle_alpha   90.00
_cell.angle_beta   90.00
_cell.angle_gamma   90.00
#
_symmetry.space_group_name_H-M   'P 1'
#
loop_
_entity.id
_entity.type
_entity.pdbx_description
1 polymer ?
#
loop_
_entity_poly.entity_id
_entity_poly.type
_entity_poly.pdbx_seq_one_letter_code
_entity_poly.pdbx_strand_id
1 'polypeptide(L)'
;MGEMTCQFCNEEKKQSLIDNILLEHNCPVCGTYYTYFKEFEPEINFPKNETASYLIYKHDLKNRFLGTKQQFEIINKKYPNKHFNLITNEEIEAFWPTTFTDKISNILIWFEKHSEVYGTYTIVPQKQLESIFFVERFSNNENPNPHEVIHSQYQFIMDYLAIQKKYARFTKSGDRPCYSLTSTGYEQLEKINTQNKNNKKVFVSMAFNDNTEATRAAIKKGIIEAKYDATLIDEIIHNKQIVPEMFRLIRESRLLVMDISEPNYGAYYEAGYAQGLGKEVIITCSEERFYKKYNTKEEKKYEKYLKPHFDIAQKQILLWKDTDDLTNKLKEWIKAIE
;
A
#
# COMPACT_ATOMS: atom_id res chain seq x y z
N MET A 1 11.30 25.60 18.59
CA MET A 1 11.16 24.97 17.27
C MET A 1 12.48 25.15 16.56
N GLY A 2 13.22 24.08 16.30
CA GLY A 2 14.46 24.12 15.53
C GLY A 2 14.15 23.83 14.06
N GLU A 3 14.76 24.57 13.15
CA GLU A 3 14.81 24.19 11.76
C GLU A 3 15.75 22.99 11.63
N MET A 4 15.25 21.89 11.11
CA MET A 4 16.00 20.66 10.95
C MET A 4 15.82 20.14 9.53
N THR A 5 16.81 19.44 9.03
CA THR A 5 16.73 18.82 7.73
C THR A 5 15.85 17.56 7.78
N CYS A 6 14.96 17.39 6.82
CA CYS A 6 14.16 16.18 6.69
C CYS A 6 15.05 15.00 6.33
N GLN A 7 15.00 13.96 7.15
CA GLN A 7 15.84 12.76 6.97
C GLN A 7 15.55 12.00 5.66
N PHE A 8 14.38 12.23 5.03
CA PHE A 8 13.98 11.51 3.81
C PHE A 8 14.27 12.26 2.52
N CYS A 9 13.97 13.57 2.46
CA CYS A 9 14.13 14.37 1.25
C CYS A 9 15.18 15.47 1.34
N ASN A 10 15.84 15.63 2.50
CA ASN A 10 16.85 16.66 2.80
C ASN A 10 16.36 18.12 2.70
N GLU A 11 15.03 18.36 2.68
CA GLU A 11 14.49 19.72 2.79
C GLU A 11 14.42 20.20 4.25
N GLU A 12 14.47 21.50 4.44
CA GLU A 12 14.22 22.09 5.77
C GLU A 12 12.79 21.78 6.21
N LYS A 13 12.64 21.29 7.42
CA LYS A 13 11.36 20.97 8.04
C LYS A 13 11.22 21.61 9.40
N LYS A 14 9.99 21.84 9.81
CA LYS A 14 9.65 22.16 11.20
C LYS A 14 9.41 20.87 11.96
N GLN A 15 9.91 20.82 13.18
CA GLN A 15 9.72 19.69 14.07
C GLN A 15 9.25 20.17 15.43
N SER A 16 8.30 19.48 16.02
CA SER A 16 7.81 19.75 17.37
C SER A 16 7.68 18.43 18.16
N LEU A 17 8.15 18.47 19.40
CA LEU A 17 7.98 17.37 20.34
C LEU A 17 6.66 17.53 21.09
N ILE A 18 5.83 16.50 21.06
CA ILE A 18 4.53 16.46 21.75
C ILE A 18 4.66 15.50 22.94
N ASP A 19 4.42 16.02 24.15
CA ASP A 19 4.40 15.23 25.40
C ASP A 19 5.60 14.30 25.59
N ASN A 20 6.79 14.69 25.12
CA ASN A 20 8.06 13.98 25.23
C ASN A 20 8.11 12.57 24.62
N ILE A 21 7.14 12.16 23.80
CA ILE A 21 7.13 10.83 23.16
C ILE A 21 6.74 10.82 21.69
N LEU A 22 6.22 11.91 21.16
CA LEU A 22 5.76 11.99 19.79
C LEU A 22 6.41 13.19 19.10
N LEU A 23 7.13 12.93 18.02
CA LEU A 23 7.65 13.97 17.15
C LEU A 23 6.71 14.18 15.98
N GLU A 24 6.26 15.40 15.81
CA GLU A 24 5.56 15.86 14.62
C GLU A 24 6.57 16.50 13.67
N HIS A 25 6.56 16.06 12.43
CA HIS A 25 7.42 16.55 11.37
C HIS A 25 6.56 17.21 10.30
N ASN A 26 6.83 18.47 9.99
CA ASN A 26 6.15 19.23 8.95
C ASN A 26 7.16 19.56 7.84
N CYS A 27 7.24 18.72 6.83
CA CYS A 27 8.12 18.84 5.69
C CYS A 27 7.36 19.39 4.46
N PRO A 28 7.90 20.40 3.75
CA PRO A 28 7.23 20.94 2.57
C PRO A 28 7.12 19.95 1.40
N VAL A 29 7.98 18.93 1.39
CA VAL A 29 8.01 17.88 0.36
C VAL A 29 7.24 16.62 0.79
N CYS A 30 7.58 16.05 1.96
CA CYS A 30 6.97 14.81 2.45
C CYS A 30 5.60 15.03 3.13
N GLY A 31 5.25 16.28 3.45
CA GLY A 31 4.06 16.60 4.23
C GLY A 31 4.22 16.29 5.72
N THR A 32 3.10 16.30 6.44
CA THR A 32 3.10 16.04 7.89
C THR A 32 3.14 14.54 8.17
N TYR A 33 4.05 14.13 9.04
CA TYR A 33 4.15 12.77 9.57
C TYR A 33 4.66 12.78 11.01
N TYR A 34 4.52 11.65 11.70
CA TYR A 34 4.86 11.49 13.11
C TYR A 34 5.85 10.35 13.29
N THR A 35 6.75 10.49 14.27
CA THR A 35 7.64 9.41 14.72
C THR A 35 7.62 9.30 16.23
N TYR A 36 7.94 8.12 16.75
CA TYR A 36 8.12 7.91 18.17
C TYR A 36 9.43 8.54 18.64
N PHE A 37 9.39 9.17 19.80
CA PHE A 37 10.57 9.70 20.46
C PHE A 37 10.63 9.17 21.89
N LYS A 38 11.77 8.66 22.26
CA LYS A 38 12.08 8.38 23.65
C LYS A 38 13.60 8.53 23.82
N GLU A 39 13.99 9.23 24.86
CA GLU A 39 15.38 9.44 25.20
C GLU A 39 16.05 8.06 25.37
N PHE A 40 17.19 7.84 24.68
CA PHE A 40 17.95 6.58 24.66
C PHE A 40 17.34 5.39 23.89
N GLU A 41 16.22 5.51 23.19
CA GLU A 41 15.80 4.50 22.21
C GLU A 41 16.36 4.84 20.82
N PRO A 42 16.91 3.85 20.08
CA PRO A 42 17.39 4.08 18.73
C PRO A 42 16.22 4.46 17.80
N GLU A 43 16.44 5.46 16.96
CA GLU A 43 15.50 5.78 15.88
C GLU A 43 15.43 4.61 14.89
N ILE A 44 14.21 4.33 14.39
CA ILE A 44 14.04 3.33 13.35
C ILE A 44 14.63 3.89 12.05
N ASN A 45 15.50 3.10 11.43
CA ASN A 45 16.09 3.46 10.14
C ASN A 45 15.14 3.10 9.01
N PHE A 46 14.41 4.09 8.50
CA PHE A 46 13.59 3.95 7.30
C PHE A 46 14.41 4.23 6.03
N PRO A 47 14.20 3.49 4.92
CA PRO A 47 14.87 3.76 3.66
C PRO A 47 14.48 5.15 3.14
N LYS A 48 15.48 6.02 2.89
CA LYS A 48 15.23 7.47 2.70
C LYS A 48 14.36 7.80 1.49
N ASN A 49 14.70 7.25 0.34
CA ASN A 49 14.01 7.57 -0.92
C ASN A 49 12.64 6.96 -1.00
N GLU A 50 12.54 5.70 -0.64
CA GLU A 50 11.32 4.91 -0.63
C GLU A 50 10.31 5.56 0.31
N THR A 51 10.77 5.99 1.49
CA THR A 51 9.92 6.68 2.47
C THR A 51 9.45 8.04 1.95
N ALA A 52 10.33 8.84 1.33
CA ALA A 52 9.92 10.12 0.73
C ALA A 52 8.84 9.91 -0.34
N SER A 53 9.07 8.97 -1.24
CA SER A 53 8.11 8.61 -2.30
C SER A 53 6.79 8.12 -1.71
N TYR A 54 6.83 7.20 -0.74
CA TYR A 54 5.66 6.68 -0.05
C TYR A 54 4.83 7.81 0.58
N LEU A 55 5.45 8.70 1.34
CA LEU A 55 4.79 9.81 2.01
C LEU A 55 4.13 10.79 1.02
N ILE A 56 4.75 11.03 -0.13
CA ILE A 56 4.21 11.90 -1.18
C ILE A 56 3.01 11.24 -1.86
N TYR A 57 3.08 9.96 -2.18
CA TYR A 57 1.97 9.23 -2.81
C TYR A 57 0.79 9.00 -1.86
N LYS A 58 1.05 8.89 -0.56
CA LYS A 58 0.03 8.71 0.49
C LYS A 58 -0.27 10.00 1.25
N HIS A 59 -0.15 11.16 0.59
CA HIS A 59 -0.37 12.45 1.25
C HIS A 59 -1.81 12.64 1.78
N ASP A 60 -2.80 11.96 1.19
CA ASP A 60 -4.20 11.98 1.65
C ASP A 60 -4.38 11.25 2.99
N LEU A 61 -3.46 10.35 3.35
CA LEU A 61 -3.51 9.63 4.60
C LEU A 61 -3.17 10.56 5.76
N LYS A 62 -4.13 10.78 6.66
CA LYS A 62 -3.95 11.65 7.83
C LYS A 62 -3.17 10.94 8.93
N ASN A 63 -2.54 11.73 9.81
CA ASN A 63 -1.86 11.21 11.01
C ASN A 63 -0.91 10.04 10.72
N ARG A 64 -0.07 10.16 9.69
CA ARG A 64 0.90 9.14 9.26
C ARG A 64 1.96 8.94 10.33
N PHE A 65 2.02 7.77 10.94
CA PHE A 65 2.96 7.43 11.99
C PHE A 65 3.96 6.40 11.49
N LEU A 66 5.23 6.78 11.44
CA LEU A 66 6.33 5.90 11.06
C LEU A 66 6.92 5.28 12.33
N GLY A 67 6.84 3.98 12.45
CA GLY A 67 7.30 3.29 13.65
C GLY A 67 7.05 1.78 13.64
N THR A 68 7.40 1.14 14.74
CA THR A 68 7.05 -0.26 14.99
C THR A 68 5.62 -0.39 15.48
N LYS A 69 5.07 -1.59 15.39
CA LYS A 69 3.75 -1.91 15.98
C LYS A 69 3.69 -1.61 17.48
N GLN A 70 4.76 -1.91 18.21
CA GLN A 70 4.84 -1.65 19.65
C GLN A 70 4.79 -0.13 19.96
N GLN A 71 5.54 0.67 19.21
CA GLN A 71 5.51 2.14 19.36
C GLN A 71 4.14 2.70 18.99
N PHE A 72 3.52 2.18 17.95
CA PHE A 72 2.17 2.54 17.53
C PHE A 72 1.11 2.25 18.59
N GLU A 73 1.17 1.10 19.28
CA GLU A 73 0.27 0.77 20.38
C GLU A 73 0.41 1.75 21.55
N ILE A 74 1.65 2.14 21.90
CA ILE A 74 1.93 3.14 22.94
C ILE A 74 1.28 4.49 22.57
N ILE A 75 1.49 4.93 21.33
CA ILE A 75 0.98 6.22 20.85
C ILE A 75 -0.55 6.22 20.77
N ASN A 76 -1.18 5.18 20.24
CA ASN A 76 -2.65 5.09 20.17
C ASN A 76 -3.29 5.03 21.56
N LYS A 77 -2.66 4.35 22.50
CA LYS A 77 -3.15 4.34 23.89
C LYS A 77 -3.09 5.73 24.53
N LYS A 78 -2.05 6.51 24.22
CA LYS A 78 -1.89 7.87 24.77
C LYS A 78 -2.77 8.90 24.07
N TYR A 79 -3.04 8.74 22.77
CA TYR A 79 -3.83 9.68 21.97
C TYR A 79 -5.01 8.98 21.28
N PRO A 80 -6.00 8.46 22.03
CA PRO A 80 -7.08 7.63 21.48
C PRO A 80 -7.96 8.34 20.44
N ASN A 81 -8.03 9.67 20.50
CA ASN A 81 -8.84 10.48 19.59
C ASN A 81 -8.10 10.91 18.31
N LYS A 82 -6.82 10.61 18.15
CA LYS A 82 -6.02 11.11 17.02
C LYS A 82 -5.97 10.16 15.81
N HIS A 83 -6.36 8.91 15.97
CA HIS A 83 -6.44 7.89 14.91
C HIS A 83 -5.22 7.90 13.97
N PHE A 84 -4.08 7.44 14.47
CA PHE A 84 -2.86 7.34 13.69
C PHE A 84 -2.93 6.19 12.68
N ASN A 85 -2.30 6.38 11.54
CA ASN A 85 -2.07 5.35 10.53
C ASN A 85 -0.62 4.91 10.59
N LEU A 86 -0.39 3.66 11.01
CA LEU A 86 0.95 3.08 11.08
C LEU A 86 1.50 2.89 9.65
N ILE A 87 2.75 3.28 9.49
CA ILE A 87 3.55 3.04 8.28
C ILE A 87 4.80 2.28 8.71
N THR A 88 5.02 1.11 8.13
CA THR A 88 6.15 0.24 8.42
C THR A 88 7.17 0.21 7.28
N ASN A 89 8.38 -0.29 7.55
CA ASN A 89 9.40 -0.48 6.51
C ASN A 89 8.92 -1.42 5.41
N GLU A 90 8.25 -2.50 5.79
CA GLU A 90 7.74 -3.50 4.84
C GLU A 90 6.72 -2.89 3.87
N GLU A 91 5.87 -1.98 4.35
CA GLU A 91 4.91 -1.27 3.48
C GLU A 91 5.61 -0.33 2.51
N ILE A 92 6.66 0.35 2.96
CA ILE A 92 7.43 1.28 2.14
C ILE A 92 8.20 0.52 1.06
N GLU A 93 8.89 -0.56 1.43
CA GLU A 93 9.63 -1.41 0.50
C GLU A 93 8.71 -2.05 -0.54
N ALA A 94 7.55 -2.52 -0.11
CA ALA A 94 6.54 -3.11 -0.99
C ALA A 94 5.92 -2.09 -1.98
N PHE A 95 5.88 -0.82 -1.61
CA PHE A 95 5.39 0.25 -2.47
C PHE A 95 6.37 0.62 -3.59
N TRP A 96 7.68 0.43 -3.39
CA TRP A 96 8.69 0.81 -4.38
C TRP A 96 8.53 0.00 -5.67
N PRO A 97 8.40 0.67 -6.84
CA PRO A 97 8.18 -0.04 -8.11
C PRO A 97 9.41 -0.84 -8.50
N THR A 98 9.21 -2.11 -8.81
CA THR A 98 10.29 -3.06 -9.16
C THR A 98 10.65 -3.05 -10.63
N THR A 99 9.75 -2.56 -11.50
CA THR A 99 9.99 -2.47 -12.94
C THR A 99 9.91 -1.02 -13.43
N PHE A 100 10.56 -0.74 -14.55
CA PHE A 100 10.46 0.57 -15.19
C PHE A 100 9.02 0.89 -15.62
N THR A 101 8.29 -0.11 -16.09
CA THR A 101 6.88 0.06 -16.50
C THR A 101 5.99 0.44 -15.32
N ASP A 102 6.18 -0.20 -14.16
CA ASP A 102 5.44 0.15 -12.94
C ASP A 102 5.78 1.57 -12.48
N LYS A 103 7.06 1.94 -12.56
CA LYS A 103 7.53 3.29 -12.26
C LYS A 103 6.81 4.33 -13.12
N ILE A 104 6.77 4.14 -14.43
CA ILE A 104 6.08 5.05 -15.37
C ILE A 104 4.56 5.07 -15.12
N SER A 105 3.95 3.92 -14.87
CA SER A 105 2.52 3.84 -14.57
C SER A 105 2.17 4.62 -13.30
N ASN A 106 2.94 4.46 -12.24
CA ASN A 106 2.75 5.20 -11.00
C ASN A 106 2.92 6.71 -11.20
N ILE A 107 3.93 7.14 -11.97
CA ILE A 107 4.13 8.56 -12.30
C ILE A 107 2.90 9.14 -13.01
N LEU A 108 2.39 8.46 -14.02
CA LEU A 108 1.23 8.94 -14.77
C LEU A 108 -0.04 9.00 -13.90
N ILE A 109 -0.28 8.00 -13.06
CA ILE A 109 -1.39 7.97 -12.10
C ILE A 109 -1.26 9.13 -11.10
N TRP A 110 -0.05 9.39 -10.61
CA TRP A 110 0.18 10.52 -9.70
C TRP A 110 -0.09 11.85 -10.40
N PHE A 111 0.38 12.03 -11.64
CA PHE A 111 0.15 13.23 -12.42
C PHE A 111 -1.35 13.48 -12.66
N GLU A 112 -2.12 12.46 -13.04
CA GLU A 112 -3.56 12.56 -13.21
C GLU A 112 -4.25 13.02 -11.92
N LYS A 113 -3.93 12.37 -10.80
CA LYS A 113 -4.54 12.67 -9.50
C LYS A 113 -4.32 14.10 -9.02
N HIS A 114 -3.20 14.71 -9.42
CA HIS A 114 -2.82 16.06 -8.99
C HIS A 114 -3.02 17.13 -10.07
N SER A 115 -3.56 16.76 -11.23
CA SER A 115 -3.93 17.69 -12.29
C SER A 115 -5.39 18.15 -12.09
N GLU A 116 -5.60 19.43 -11.83
CA GLU A 116 -6.94 19.96 -11.58
C GLU A 116 -7.82 19.99 -12.84
N VAL A 117 -7.22 20.33 -13.99
CA VAL A 117 -7.91 20.43 -15.27
C VAL A 117 -7.03 19.91 -16.40
N TYR A 118 -7.64 19.27 -17.40
CA TYR A 118 -6.93 18.77 -18.58
C TYR A 118 -6.12 19.87 -19.28
N GLY A 119 -4.86 19.58 -19.54
CA GLY A 119 -3.96 20.47 -20.29
C GLY A 119 -3.38 21.64 -19.50
N THR A 120 -3.75 21.82 -18.23
CA THR A 120 -3.13 22.82 -17.36
C THR A 120 -1.80 22.35 -16.80
N TYR A 121 -0.93 23.29 -16.44
CA TYR A 121 0.36 22.97 -15.82
C TYR A 121 0.24 22.95 -14.30
N THR A 122 0.68 21.84 -13.71
CA THR A 122 0.79 21.67 -12.26
C THR A 122 2.22 21.93 -11.82
N ILE A 123 2.39 22.81 -10.82
CA ILE A 123 3.70 23.14 -10.25
C ILE A 123 4.07 22.10 -9.20
N VAL A 124 5.28 21.55 -9.28
CA VAL A 124 5.79 20.57 -8.33
C VAL A 124 7.20 20.96 -7.91
N PRO A 125 7.54 20.99 -6.62
CA PRO A 125 8.91 21.18 -6.17
C PRO A 125 9.85 20.14 -6.77
N GLN A 126 11.08 20.54 -7.15
CA GLN A 126 12.07 19.66 -7.78
C GLN A 126 12.27 18.35 -7.00
N LYS A 127 12.50 18.44 -5.70
CA LYS A 127 12.71 17.26 -4.83
C LYS A 127 11.49 16.37 -4.71
N GLN A 128 10.29 16.94 -4.77
CA GLN A 128 9.06 16.17 -4.81
C GLN A 128 8.95 15.39 -6.13
N LEU A 129 9.30 16.04 -7.24
CA LEU A 129 9.29 15.42 -8.56
C LEU A 129 10.32 14.27 -8.66
N GLU A 130 11.51 14.42 -8.07
CA GLU A 130 12.49 13.33 -7.96
C GLU A 130 11.94 12.11 -7.21
N SER A 131 11.22 12.35 -6.12
CA SER A 131 10.56 11.28 -5.35
C SER A 131 9.40 10.64 -6.12
N ILE A 132 8.61 11.42 -6.86
CA ILE A 132 7.55 10.93 -7.75
C ILE A 132 8.14 10.07 -8.88
N PHE A 133 9.30 10.41 -9.37
CA PHE A 133 10.02 9.66 -10.40
C PHE A 133 10.73 8.41 -9.86
N PHE A 134 10.67 8.17 -8.56
CA PHE A 134 11.37 7.05 -7.91
C PHE A 134 12.87 7.04 -8.22
N VAL A 135 13.48 8.23 -8.15
CA VAL A 135 14.91 8.39 -8.41
C VAL A 135 15.70 7.77 -7.25
N GLU A 136 16.59 6.86 -7.57
CA GLU A 136 17.46 6.21 -6.59
C GLU A 136 18.58 7.17 -6.17
N ARG A 137 18.82 7.25 -4.86
CA ARG A 137 19.89 8.06 -4.27
C ARG A 137 20.88 7.14 -3.60
N PHE A 138 22.12 7.36 -3.88
CA PHE A 138 23.24 6.60 -3.34
C PHE A 138 24.01 7.43 -2.33
N SER A 139 24.62 6.78 -1.34
CA SER A 139 25.58 7.44 -0.47
C SER A 139 26.87 7.76 -1.23
N ASN A 140 27.66 8.72 -0.71
CA ASN A 140 28.97 9.04 -1.29
C ASN A 140 29.93 7.84 -1.24
N ASN A 141 29.69 6.87 -0.35
CA ASN A 141 30.50 5.64 -0.25
C ASN A 141 30.13 4.63 -1.34
N GLU A 142 28.87 4.66 -1.81
CA GLU A 142 28.37 3.76 -2.86
C GLU A 142 28.60 4.34 -4.26
N ASN A 143 28.55 5.67 -4.38
CA ASN A 143 28.77 6.35 -5.65
C ASN A 143 29.48 7.70 -5.40
N PRO A 144 30.67 7.92 -6.00
CA PRO A 144 31.42 9.17 -5.82
C PRO A 144 30.73 10.41 -6.44
N ASN A 145 29.78 10.21 -7.38
CA ASN A 145 29.02 11.26 -8.03
C ASN A 145 27.50 11.12 -7.83
N PRO A 146 26.96 11.12 -6.60
CA PRO A 146 25.55 10.85 -6.35
C PRO A 146 24.62 11.89 -6.99
N HIS A 147 25.04 13.15 -7.09
CA HIS A 147 24.24 14.20 -7.73
C HIS A 147 24.11 14.00 -9.24
N GLU A 148 25.18 13.56 -9.90
CA GLU A 148 25.17 13.27 -11.34
C GLU A 148 24.26 12.08 -11.64
N VAL A 149 24.29 11.04 -10.84
CA VAL A 149 23.43 9.87 -10.99
C VAL A 149 21.96 10.23 -10.79
N ILE A 150 21.63 11.04 -9.77
CA ILE A 150 20.27 11.54 -9.55
C ILE A 150 19.81 12.35 -10.76
N HIS A 151 20.64 13.27 -11.24
CA HIS A 151 20.32 14.11 -12.39
C HIS A 151 20.10 13.28 -13.66
N SER A 152 20.97 12.31 -13.92
CA SER A 152 20.87 11.43 -15.10
C SER A 152 19.59 10.60 -15.10
N GLN A 153 19.23 10.00 -13.97
CA GLN A 153 17.97 9.25 -13.83
C GLN A 153 16.75 10.15 -14.04
N TYR A 154 16.74 11.31 -13.39
CA TYR A 154 15.68 12.29 -13.53
C TYR A 154 15.50 12.72 -14.99
N GLN A 155 16.60 13.09 -15.67
CA GLN A 155 16.58 13.48 -17.06
C GLN A 155 16.11 12.35 -17.98
N PHE A 156 16.57 11.12 -17.74
CA PHE A 156 16.14 9.94 -18.50
C PHE A 156 14.62 9.74 -18.43
N ILE A 157 14.02 9.86 -17.25
CA ILE A 157 12.57 9.71 -17.09
C ILE A 157 11.81 10.85 -17.75
N MET A 158 12.32 12.10 -17.62
CA MET A 158 11.72 13.24 -18.31
C MET A 158 11.74 13.08 -19.82
N ASP A 159 12.88 12.69 -20.38
CA ASP A 159 13.02 12.48 -21.82
C ASP A 159 12.13 11.35 -22.31
N TYR A 160 12.02 10.26 -21.53
CA TYR A 160 11.09 9.18 -21.83
C TYR A 160 9.64 9.66 -21.88
N LEU A 161 9.20 10.42 -20.86
CA LEU A 161 7.82 10.89 -20.76
C LEU A 161 7.49 11.99 -21.78
N ALA A 162 8.43 12.92 -22.03
CA ALA A 162 8.18 14.11 -22.86
C ALA A 162 8.54 13.92 -24.33
N ILE A 163 9.66 13.26 -24.64
CA ILE A 163 10.20 13.18 -25.98
C ILE A 163 9.82 11.85 -26.64
N GLN A 164 10.13 10.72 -25.96
CA GLN A 164 9.94 9.40 -26.56
C GLN A 164 8.47 8.99 -26.60
N LYS A 165 7.75 9.14 -25.50
CA LYS A 165 6.34 8.72 -25.37
C LYS A 165 5.34 9.86 -25.51
N LYS A 166 5.78 11.10 -25.29
CA LYS A 166 4.93 12.31 -25.33
C LYS A 166 3.74 12.23 -24.37
N TYR A 167 3.91 11.56 -23.23
CA TYR A 167 2.86 11.41 -22.21
C TYR A 167 2.67 12.67 -21.39
N ALA A 168 3.73 13.44 -21.19
CA ALA A 168 3.71 14.69 -20.43
C ALA A 168 4.52 15.77 -21.11
N ARG A 169 4.21 17.03 -20.79
CA ARG A 169 5.03 18.19 -21.11
C ARG A 169 5.59 18.75 -19.82
N PHE A 170 6.84 19.19 -19.88
CA PHE A 170 7.50 19.84 -18.77
C PHE A 170 7.89 21.28 -19.15
N THR A 171 7.75 22.18 -18.20
CA THR A 171 8.18 23.57 -18.28
C THR A 171 8.57 24.07 -16.89
N LYS A 172 8.84 25.36 -16.77
CA LYS A 172 9.15 26.01 -15.49
C LYS A 172 8.26 27.22 -15.27
N SER A 173 7.85 27.43 -14.03
CA SER A 173 7.23 28.67 -13.55
C SER A 173 8.21 29.30 -12.55
N GLY A 174 9.01 30.28 -13.01
CA GLY A 174 10.23 30.69 -12.31
C GLY A 174 11.21 29.52 -12.26
N ASP A 175 11.72 29.19 -11.09
CA ASP A 175 12.64 28.06 -10.87
C ASP A 175 11.94 26.73 -10.55
N ARG A 176 10.61 26.73 -10.48
CA ARG A 176 9.83 25.54 -10.14
C ARG A 176 9.43 24.74 -11.37
N PRO A 177 9.70 23.44 -11.44
CA PRO A 177 9.25 22.60 -12.52
C PRO A 177 7.73 22.48 -12.52
N CYS A 178 7.17 22.44 -13.73
CA CYS A 178 5.74 22.24 -13.97
C CYS A 178 5.56 21.11 -14.97
N TYR A 179 4.51 20.33 -14.81
CA TYR A 179 4.12 19.30 -15.79
C TYR A 179 2.67 19.53 -16.25
N SER A 180 2.37 19.00 -17.41
CA SER A 180 1.01 18.83 -17.92
C SER A 180 0.92 17.51 -18.68
N LEU A 181 -0.10 16.70 -18.40
CA LEU A 181 -0.39 15.51 -19.19
C LEU A 181 -0.86 15.90 -20.58
N THR A 182 -0.41 15.16 -21.58
CA THR A 182 -0.87 15.29 -22.97
C THR A 182 -2.08 14.39 -23.22
N SER A 183 -2.73 14.53 -24.39
CA SER A 183 -3.77 13.57 -24.82
C SER A 183 -3.22 12.14 -24.85
N THR A 184 -2.02 11.92 -25.35
CA THR A 184 -1.36 10.60 -25.37
C THR A 184 -1.09 10.08 -23.95
N GLY A 185 -0.81 10.96 -22.99
CA GLY A 185 -0.68 10.59 -21.58
C GLY A 185 -2.00 10.11 -20.99
N TYR A 186 -3.10 10.78 -21.26
CA TYR A 186 -4.44 10.36 -20.84
C TYR A 186 -4.87 9.06 -21.52
N GLU A 187 -4.62 8.90 -22.82
CA GLU A 187 -4.87 7.63 -23.52
C GLU A 187 -4.09 6.46 -22.90
N GLN A 188 -2.85 6.70 -22.47
CA GLN A 188 -2.06 5.68 -21.77
C GLN A 188 -2.65 5.36 -20.38
N LEU A 189 -3.11 6.37 -19.65
CA LEU A 189 -3.81 6.17 -18.37
C LEU A 189 -5.08 5.36 -18.53
N GLU A 190 -5.87 5.62 -19.57
CA GLU A 190 -7.05 4.81 -19.90
C GLU A 190 -6.69 3.34 -20.14
N LYS A 191 -5.58 3.08 -20.86
CA LYS A 191 -5.07 1.70 -21.05
C LYS A 191 -4.66 1.05 -19.74
N ILE A 192 -3.92 1.77 -18.89
CA ILE A 192 -3.52 1.30 -17.55
C ILE A 192 -4.76 0.96 -16.73
N ASN A 193 -5.74 1.86 -16.68
CA ASN A 193 -6.98 1.68 -15.95
C ASN A 193 -7.84 0.55 -16.54
N THR A 194 -7.87 0.40 -17.86
CA THR A 194 -8.60 -0.67 -18.54
C THR A 194 -7.94 -2.04 -18.32
N GLN A 195 -6.62 -2.10 -18.34
CA GLN A 195 -5.89 -3.32 -17.99
C GLN A 195 -6.18 -3.74 -16.54
N ASN A 196 -6.23 -2.79 -15.62
CA ASN A 196 -6.63 -3.04 -14.24
C ASN A 196 -8.10 -3.48 -14.12
N LYS A 197 -9.03 -2.90 -14.91
CA LYS A 197 -10.45 -3.30 -14.96
C LYS A 197 -10.66 -4.67 -15.63
N ASN A 198 -9.90 -5.00 -16.66
CA ASN A 198 -9.97 -6.29 -17.36
C ASN A 198 -9.19 -7.39 -16.62
N ASN A 199 -8.46 -7.06 -15.58
CA ASN A 199 -7.79 -8.05 -14.76
C ASN A 199 -8.84 -8.83 -13.96
N LYS A 200 -8.99 -10.11 -14.28
CA LYS A 200 -9.94 -11.04 -13.65
C LYS A 200 -9.29 -11.91 -12.56
N LYS A 201 -8.02 -11.72 -12.25
CA LYS A 201 -7.34 -12.49 -11.20
C LYS A 201 -7.79 -12.06 -9.79
N VAL A 202 -8.16 -13.02 -8.98
CA VAL A 202 -8.49 -12.85 -7.57
C VAL A 202 -7.53 -13.70 -6.74
N PHE A 203 -6.75 -13.06 -5.87
CA PHE A 203 -5.92 -13.81 -4.93
C PHE A 203 -6.75 -14.27 -3.75
N VAL A 204 -6.64 -15.55 -3.40
CA VAL A 204 -7.35 -16.14 -2.26
C VAL A 204 -6.36 -16.38 -1.12
N SER A 205 -6.63 -15.77 0.02
CA SER A 205 -5.84 -15.82 1.25
C SER A 205 -6.65 -16.48 2.35
N MET A 206 -6.24 -17.67 2.78
CA MET A 206 -6.94 -18.48 3.79
C MET A 206 -6.01 -19.48 4.46
N ALA A 207 -6.50 -20.18 5.48
CA ALA A 207 -5.80 -21.34 6.00
C ALA A 207 -5.92 -22.51 5.00
N PHE A 208 -4.83 -23.28 4.85
CA PHE A 208 -4.77 -24.46 3.98
C PHE A 208 -4.59 -25.69 4.86
N ASN A 209 -5.70 -26.40 5.13
CA ASN A 209 -5.75 -27.64 5.86
C ASN A 209 -7.01 -28.43 5.49
N ASP A 210 -7.14 -29.66 5.94
CA ASP A 210 -8.25 -30.56 5.59
C ASP A 210 -9.63 -29.97 5.96
N ASN A 211 -9.72 -29.17 7.05
CA ASN A 211 -10.96 -28.55 7.48
C ASN A 211 -11.42 -27.40 6.58
N THR A 212 -10.53 -26.85 5.77
CA THR A 212 -10.82 -25.68 4.91
C THR A 212 -11.08 -26.06 3.45
N GLU A 213 -10.99 -27.34 3.07
CA GLU A 213 -11.12 -27.80 1.69
C GLU A 213 -12.49 -27.44 1.07
N ALA A 214 -13.58 -27.66 1.83
CA ALA A 214 -14.92 -27.31 1.37
C ALA A 214 -15.11 -25.79 1.21
N THR A 215 -14.60 -24.99 2.15
CA THR A 215 -14.61 -23.53 2.08
C THR A 215 -13.79 -23.02 0.90
N ARG A 216 -12.63 -23.60 0.68
CA ARG A 216 -11.76 -23.32 -0.47
C ARG A 216 -12.48 -23.56 -1.80
N ALA A 217 -13.13 -24.69 -1.93
CA ALA A 217 -13.89 -25.06 -3.12
C ALA A 217 -15.05 -24.08 -3.37
N ALA A 218 -15.77 -23.68 -2.32
CA ALA A 218 -16.86 -22.72 -2.40
C ALA A 218 -16.37 -21.31 -2.80
N ILE A 219 -15.27 -20.83 -2.23
CA ILE A 219 -14.65 -19.54 -2.61
C ILE A 219 -14.25 -19.57 -4.08
N LYS A 220 -13.53 -20.62 -4.53
CA LYS A 220 -13.14 -20.76 -5.93
C LYS A 220 -14.36 -20.76 -6.85
N LYS A 221 -15.40 -21.52 -6.51
CA LYS A 221 -16.65 -21.57 -7.29
C LYS A 221 -17.31 -20.19 -7.38
N GLY A 222 -17.43 -19.46 -6.27
CA GLY A 222 -18.02 -18.12 -6.26
C GLY A 222 -17.25 -17.12 -7.14
N ILE A 223 -15.91 -17.17 -7.10
CA ILE A 223 -15.03 -16.35 -7.93
C ILE A 223 -15.23 -16.69 -9.43
N ILE A 224 -15.22 -17.98 -9.77
CA ILE A 224 -15.41 -18.46 -11.16
C ILE A 224 -16.79 -18.08 -11.69
N GLU A 225 -17.85 -18.26 -10.89
CA GLU A 225 -19.21 -17.89 -11.27
C GLU A 225 -19.40 -16.36 -11.42
N ALA A 226 -18.56 -15.56 -10.76
CA ALA A 226 -18.46 -14.12 -11.00
C ALA A 226 -17.63 -13.76 -12.24
N LYS A 227 -17.14 -14.75 -13.00
CA LYS A 227 -16.27 -14.62 -14.20
C LYS A 227 -14.89 -14.03 -13.88
N TYR A 228 -14.34 -14.43 -12.76
CA TYR A 228 -12.98 -14.14 -12.33
C TYR A 228 -12.17 -15.43 -12.18
N ASP A 229 -10.86 -15.31 -12.12
CA ASP A 229 -9.89 -16.40 -11.99
C ASP A 229 -9.34 -16.46 -10.58
N ALA A 230 -9.63 -17.52 -9.83
CA ALA A 230 -9.10 -17.71 -8.49
C ALA A 230 -7.61 -18.11 -8.55
N THR A 231 -6.78 -17.44 -7.78
CA THR A 231 -5.34 -17.71 -7.67
C THR A 231 -4.99 -18.02 -6.21
N LEU A 232 -4.45 -19.20 -5.94
CA LEU A 232 -3.98 -19.64 -4.63
C LEU A 232 -2.50 -20.00 -4.72
N ILE A 233 -1.74 -19.63 -3.69
CA ILE A 233 -0.28 -19.80 -3.70
C ILE A 233 0.16 -21.27 -3.76
N ASP A 234 -0.58 -22.15 -3.11
CA ASP A 234 -0.28 -23.59 -3.04
C ASP A 234 -0.63 -24.38 -4.31
N GLU A 235 -1.40 -23.78 -5.23
CA GLU A 235 -1.73 -24.38 -6.52
C GLU A 235 -0.71 -24.03 -7.62
N ILE A 236 0.22 -23.14 -7.34
CA ILE A 236 1.19 -22.67 -8.33
C ILE A 236 2.49 -23.43 -8.16
N ILE A 237 2.88 -24.14 -9.22
CA ILE A 237 4.20 -24.80 -9.28
C ILE A 237 5.27 -23.70 -9.47
N HIS A 238 6.12 -23.50 -8.47
CA HIS A 238 7.22 -22.56 -8.54
C HIS A 238 8.50 -23.08 -7.88
N ASN A 239 9.64 -22.80 -8.48
CA ASN A 239 10.97 -23.09 -7.92
C ASN A 239 11.55 -21.93 -7.10
N LYS A 240 10.70 -20.94 -6.75
CA LYS A 240 11.09 -19.72 -6.04
C LYS A 240 10.68 -19.78 -4.58
N GLN A 241 11.22 -18.91 -3.77
CA GLN A 241 10.74 -18.72 -2.40
C GLN A 241 9.27 -18.31 -2.40
N ILE A 242 8.49 -18.88 -1.50
CA ILE A 242 7.02 -18.70 -1.45
C ILE A 242 6.62 -17.22 -1.25
N VAL A 243 7.30 -16.52 -0.36
CA VAL A 243 6.91 -15.13 0.01
C VAL A 243 7.04 -14.12 -1.14
N PRO A 244 8.15 -14.05 -1.89
CA PRO A 244 8.24 -13.15 -3.05
C PRO A 244 7.21 -13.47 -4.14
N GLU A 245 6.91 -14.75 -4.35
CA GLU A 245 5.92 -15.18 -5.34
C GLU A 245 4.50 -14.80 -4.92
N MET A 246 4.15 -15.00 -3.67
CA MET A 246 2.89 -14.56 -3.07
C MET A 246 2.67 -13.04 -3.29
N PHE A 247 3.67 -12.21 -3.00
CA PHE A 247 3.57 -10.77 -3.23
C PHE A 247 3.41 -10.41 -4.71
N ARG A 248 4.06 -11.16 -5.61
CA ARG A 248 3.88 -10.98 -7.06
C ARG A 248 2.42 -11.26 -7.45
N LEU A 249 1.86 -12.36 -6.99
CA LEU A 249 0.47 -12.76 -7.28
C LEU A 249 -0.54 -11.76 -6.74
N ILE A 250 -0.33 -11.26 -5.51
CA ILE A 250 -1.17 -10.22 -4.94
C ILE A 250 -1.10 -8.93 -5.78
N ARG A 251 0.10 -8.51 -6.22
CA ARG A 251 0.25 -7.33 -7.09
C ARG A 251 -0.48 -7.51 -8.42
N GLU A 252 -0.40 -8.69 -9.01
CA GLU A 252 -1.05 -9.01 -10.28
C GLU A 252 -2.56 -9.21 -10.17
N SER A 253 -3.10 -9.42 -8.98
CA SER A 253 -4.54 -9.63 -8.78
C SER A 253 -5.30 -8.31 -8.80
N ARG A 254 -6.57 -8.32 -9.25
CA ARG A 254 -7.47 -7.18 -9.16
C ARG A 254 -7.93 -6.93 -7.73
N LEU A 255 -8.32 -7.98 -7.03
CA LEU A 255 -8.80 -7.97 -5.65
C LEU A 255 -8.28 -9.20 -4.90
N LEU A 256 -8.46 -9.18 -3.58
CA LEU A 256 -8.12 -10.29 -2.70
C LEU A 256 -9.37 -10.74 -1.93
N VAL A 257 -9.57 -12.06 -1.85
CA VAL A 257 -10.57 -12.68 -0.96
C VAL A 257 -9.81 -13.27 0.22
N MET A 258 -10.13 -12.84 1.44
CA MET A 258 -9.56 -13.35 2.69
C MET A 258 -10.62 -14.12 3.46
N ASP A 259 -10.40 -15.40 3.76
CA ASP A 259 -11.25 -16.15 4.67
C ASP A 259 -10.58 -16.26 6.05
N ILE A 260 -11.35 -15.90 7.08
CA ILE A 260 -10.92 -15.90 8.49
C ILE A 260 -11.69 -16.92 9.34
N SER A 261 -12.39 -17.86 8.72
CA SER A 261 -13.12 -18.91 9.43
C SER A 261 -12.17 -19.82 10.22
N GLU A 262 -10.97 -20.06 9.68
CA GLU A 262 -9.88 -20.72 10.41
C GLU A 262 -8.73 -19.72 10.66
N PRO A 263 -8.08 -19.78 11.85
CA PRO A 263 -7.00 -18.87 12.20
C PRO A 263 -5.80 -19.01 11.26
N ASN A 264 -5.45 -17.92 10.56
CA ASN A 264 -4.25 -17.82 9.75
C ASN A 264 -3.70 -16.39 9.80
N TYR A 265 -2.62 -16.17 10.55
CA TYR A 265 -1.98 -14.86 10.63
C TYR A 265 -1.37 -14.40 9.30
N GLY A 266 -0.96 -15.32 8.43
CA GLY A 266 -0.49 -15.02 7.08
C GLY A 266 -1.56 -14.34 6.26
N ALA A 267 -2.82 -14.75 6.38
CA ALA A 267 -3.93 -14.14 5.66
C ALA A 267 -4.14 -12.66 6.03
N TYR A 268 -3.96 -12.29 7.29
CA TYR A 268 -4.01 -10.88 7.72
C TYR A 268 -2.88 -10.05 7.11
N TYR A 269 -1.67 -10.62 7.04
CA TYR A 269 -0.51 -9.96 6.43
C TYR A 269 -0.72 -9.74 4.92
N GLU A 270 -1.21 -10.75 4.21
CA GLU A 270 -1.52 -10.71 2.78
C GLU A 270 -2.62 -9.69 2.47
N ALA A 271 -3.69 -9.69 3.26
CA ALA A 271 -4.79 -8.74 3.14
C ALA A 271 -4.33 -7.30 3.42
N GLY A 272 -3.51 -7.09 4.46
CA GLY A 272 -2.90 -5.79 4.76
C GLY A 272 -2.03 -5.28 3.61
N TYR A 273 -1.21 -6.17 3.02
CA TYR A 273 -0.41 -5.84 1.85
C TYR A 273 -1.27 -5.44 0.65
N ALA A 274 -2.32 -6.21 0.34
CA ALA A 274 -3.24 -5.90 -0.75
C ALA A 274 -3.92 -4.53 -0.55
N GLN A 275 -4.36 -4.21 0.68
CA GLN A 275 -4.93 -2.91 1.01
C GLN A 275 -3.91 -1.77 0.89
N GLY A 276 -2.66 -2.00 1.30
CA GLY A 276 -1.55 -1.05 1.10
C GLY A 276 -1.31 -0.71 -0.37
N LEU A 277 -1.57 -1.65 -1.27
CA LEU A 277 -1.56 -1.46 -2.73
C LEU A 277 -2.84 -0.80 -3.28
N GLY A 278 -3.81 -0.45 -2.44
CA GLY A 278 -5.09 0.11 -2.86
C GLY A 278 -6.05 -0.90 -3.49
N LYS A 279 -5.82 -2.21 -3.26
CA LYS A 279 -6.70 -3.26 -3.78
C LYS A 279 -7.91 -3.46 -2.89
N GLU A 280 -9.02 -3.85 -3.49
CA GLU A 280 -10.21 -4.28 -2.77
C GLU A 280 -9.95 -5.62 -2.05
N VAL A 281 -10.35 -5.71 -0.79
CA VAL A 281 -10.23 -6.92 0.02
C VAL A 281 -11.60 -7.32 0.55
N ILE A 282 -12.11 -8.44 0.05
CA ILE A 282 -13.35 -9.06 0.54
C ILE A 282 -12.98 -10.00 1.68
N ILE A 283 -13.56 -9.77 2.86
CA ILE A 283 -13.33 -10.60 4.03
C ILE A 283 -14.53 -11.51 4.22
N THR A 284 -14.30 -12.83 4.32
CA THR A 284 -15.33 -13.83 4.55
C THR A 284 -15.11 -14.56 5.88
N CYS A 285 -16.20 -14.92 6.56
CA CYS A 285 -16.15 -15.70 7.79
C CYS A 285 -17.43 -16.54 7.95
N SER A 286 -17.30 -17.76 8.43
CA SER A 286 -18.50 -18.54 8.78
C SER A 286 -19.23 -17.91 9.98
N GLU A 287 -20.57 -17.91 9.95
CA GLU A 287 -21.39 -17.45 11.09
C GLU A 287 -21.07 -18.24 12.35
N GLU A 288 -20.86 -19.56 12.24
CA GLU A 288 -20.46 -20.40 13.35
C GLU A 288 -19.21 -19.87 14.04
N ARG A 289 -18.19 -19.55 13.26
CA ARG A 289 -16.93 -19.00 13.77
C ARG A 289 -17.07 -17.59 14.31
N PHE A 290 -17.78 -16.73 13.61
CA PHE A 290 -17.93 -15.33 13.96
C PHE A 290 -18.69 -15.13 15.27
N TYR A 291 -19.78 -15.90 15.49
CA TYR A 291 -20.62 -15.83 16.69
C TYR A 291 -20.24 -16.83 17.78
N LYS A 292 -19.16 -17.59 17.62
CA LYS A 292 -18.74 -18.59 18.60
C LYS A 292 -18.50 -17.96 19.97
N LYS A 293 -19.17 -18.54 20.99
CA LYS A 293 -19.00 -18.16 22.40
C LYS A 293 -17.97 -19.07 23.05
N TYR A 294 -16.99 -18.49 23.70
CA TYR A 294 -15.93 -19.20 24.41
C TYR A 294 -16.28 -19.29 25.89
N ASN A 295 -16.74 -20.44 26.35
CA ASN A 295 -17.37 -20.61 27.66
C ASN A 295 -16.43 -21.22 28.69
N THR A 296 -15.49 -22.07 28.31
CA THR A 296 -14.54 -22.71 29.21
C THR A 296 -13.36 -21.77 29.55
N LYS A 297 -12.70 -22.02 30.69
CA LYS A 297 -11.49 -21.28 31.08
C LYS A 297 -10.36 -21.40 30.05
N GLU A 298 -10.20 -22.59 29.47
CA GLU A 298 -9.20 -22.84 28.43
C GLU A 298 -9.55 -22.12 27.13
N GLU A 299 -10.78 -22.23 26.64
CA GLU A 299 -11.23 -21.50 25.46
C GLU A 299 -11.05 -19.97 25.59
N LYS A 300 -11.42 -19.40 26.75
CA LYS A 300 -11.24 -17.98 27.05
C LYS A 300 -9.79 -17.51 27.00
N LYS A 301 -8.84 -18.38 27.38
CA LYS A 301 -7.41 -18.08 27.28
C LYS A 301 -6.98 -17.85 25.83
N TYR A 302 -7.60 -18.57 24.90
CA TYR A 302 -7.28 -18.50 23.47
C TYR A 302 -8.25 -17.60 22.66
N GLU A 303 -9.32 -17.12 23.27
CA GLU A 303 -10.37 -16.32 22.63
C GLU A 303 -9.82 -15.14 21.80
N LYS A 304 -8.83 -14.43 22.33
CA LYS A 304 -8.16 -13.32 21.66
C LYS A 304 -7.44 -13.70 20.36
N TYR A 305 -7.06 -14.97 20.22
CA TYR A 305 -6.39 -15.49 19.01
C TYR A 305 -7.37 -16.13 18.03
N LEU A 306 -8.57 -16.39 18.50
CA LEU A 306 -9.59 -17.10 17.75
C LEU A 306 -10.67 -16.19 17.22
N LYS A 307 -10.91 -15.02 17.80
CA LYS A 307 -11.81 -13.99 17.27
C LYS A 307 -11.13 -13.21 16.12
N PRO A 308 -11.92 -12.70 15.17
CA PRO A 308 -11.40 -11.75 14.20
C PRO A 308 -10.70 -10.59 14.89
N HIS A 309 -9.52 -10.21 14.38
CA HIS A 309 -8.76 -9.09 14.93
C HIS A 309 -9.62 -7.82 14.91
N PHE A 310 -9.52 -6.96 15.94
CA PHE A 310 -10.42 -5.80 16.10
C PHE A 310 -10.40 -4.85 14.90
N ASP A 311 -9.25 -4.69 14.23
CA ASP A 311 -9.12 -3.84 13.03
C ASP A 311 -9.96 -4.34 11.86
N ILE A 312 -10.20 -5.66 11.81
CA ILE A 312 -11.03 -6.30 10.79
C ILE A 312 -12.49 -6.36 11.22
N ALA A 313 -12.75 -6.52 12.53
CA ALA A 313 -14.11 -6.56 13.06
C ALA A 313 -14.92 -5.27 12.80
N GLN A 314 -14.26 -4.15 12.48
CA GLN A 314 -14.88 -2.89 12.08
C GLN A 314 -15.19 -2.78 10.58
N LYS A 315 -14.70 -3.74 9.78
CA LYS A 315 -14.97 -3.80 8.34
C LYS A 315 -16.20 -4.62 8.05
N GLN A 316 -16.79 -4.39 6.89
CA GLN A 316 -17.86 -5.25 6.41
C GLN A 316 -17.31 -6.64 6.12
N ILE A 317 -17.79 -7.65 6.84
CA ILE A 317 -17.42 -9.06 6.68
C ILE A 317 -18.58 -9.79 6.04
N LEU A 318 -18.34 -10.54 5.00
CA LEU A 318 -19.29 -11.45 4.38
C LEU A 318 -19.45 -12.66 5.30
N LEU A 319 -20.52 -12.69 6.07
CA LEU A 319 -20.86 -13.83 6.93
C LEU A 319 -21.65 -14.87 6.13
N TRP A 320 -21.28 -16.15 6.30
CA TRP A 320 -21.90 -17.25 5.56
C TRP A 320 -22.25 -18.43 6.48
N LYS A 321 -23.31 -19.17 6.10
CA LYS A 321 -23.87 -20.28 6.89
C LYS A 321 -23.35 -21.64 6.43
N ASP A 322 -23.25 -21.81 5.12
CA ASP A 322 -22.78 -23.01 4.46
C ASP A 322 -22.05 -22.66 3.16
N THR A 323 -21.50 -23.64 2.49
CA THR A 323 -20.67 -23.47 1.30
C THR A 323 -21.45 -22.92 0.09
N ASP A 324 -22.75 -23.21 -0.01
CA ASP A 324 -23.58 -22.67 -1.09
C ASP A 324 -23.92 -21.20 -0.83
N ASP A 325 -24.21 -20.82 0.42
CA ASP A 325 -24.41 -19.44 0.85
C ASP A 325 -23.13 -18.60 0.62
N LEU A 326 -21.95 -19.13 0.98
CA LEU A 326 -20.65 -18.52 0.69
C LEU A 326 -20.48 -18.26 -0.82
N THR A 327 -20.67 -19.29 -1.64
CA THR A 327 -20.53 -19.20 -3.10
C THR A 327 -21.42 -18.10 -3.68
N ASN A 328 -22.69 -18.08 -3.31
CA ASN A 328 -23.66 -17.12 -3.84
C ASN A 328 -23.35 -15.69 -3.37
N LYS A 329 -23.13 -15.49 -2.09
CA LYS A 329 -22.83 -14.18 -1.53
C LYS A 329 -21.52 -13.60 -2.09
N LEU A 330 -20.47 -14.41 -2.19
CA LEU A 330 -19.19 -13.97 -2.74
C LEU A 330 -19.30 -13.56 -4.21
N LYS A 331 -20.01 -14.35 -5.01
CA LYS A 331 -20.31 -14.04 -6.40
C LYS A 331 -21.01 -12.68 -6.54
N GLU A 332 -22.08 -12.47 -5.77
CA GLU A 332 -22.83 -11.21 -5.84
C GLU A 332 -22.01 -10.03 -5.35
N TRP A 333 -21.18 -10.22 -4.32
CA TRP A 333 -20.28 -9.16 -3.83
C TRP A 333 -19.23 -8.77 -4.87
N ILE A 334 -18.59 -9.75 -5.50
CA ILE A 334 -17.58 -9.48 -6.56
C ILE A 334 -18.24 -8.70 -7.70
N LYS A 335 -19.44 -9.06 -8.13
CA LYS A 335 -20.18 -8.32 -9.16
C LYS A 335 -20.54 -6.90 -8.76
N ALA A 336 -20.82 -6.66 -7.49
CA ALA A 336 -21.16 -5.32 -6.98
C ALA A 336 -19.98 -4.36 -6.94
N ILE A 337 -18.74 -4.87 -7.02
CA ILE A 337 -17.50 -4.08 -7.03
C ILE A 337 -17.07 -3.72 -8.49
N GLU A 338 -17.70 -4.32 -9.50
CA GLU A 338 -17.44 -3.98 -10.93
C GLU A 338 -17.94 -2.58 -11.29
#